data_d4a1f5aa18c0bd1a8fc3bdd5161b882d
#
_entry.id   d4a1f5aa18c0bd1a8fc3bdd5161b882d
#
_cell.length_a   1.000
_cell.length_b   1.000
_cell.length_c   1.000
_cell.angle_alpha   90.00
_cell.angle_beta   90.00
_cell.angle_gamma   90.00
#
_symmetry.space_group_name_H-M   'P 1'
#
loop_
_entity.id
_entity.type
_entity.pdbx_description
1 polymer ?
#
loop_
_entity_poly.entity_id
_entity_poly.type
_entity_poly.pdbx_seq_one_letter_code
_entity_poly.pdbx_strand_id
1 'polypeptide(L)'
;DGEDSSKGMFTAAGEDIYAINVAYSGDNYGVALAYADVDVATYWGINASYSPDGFPTISGGYEFGDPDTGNDTTQFAVGLSSDLGPGEITIGMGTDGAITDGEEELYAYDLSYTYKFNDGMSFTPFAFIVEGADGGDDTTGIGAEIGFKF
;
A
#
# COMPACT_ATOMS: atom_id res chain seq x y z
N ASP A 1 19.97 3.38 18.03
CA ASP A 1 19.35 2.11 18.35
C ASP A 1 18.07 2.02 17.53
N GLY A 2 18.19 1.40 16.34
CA GLY A 2 17.05 1.16 15.46
C GLY A 2 16.27 -0.03 15.98
N GLU A 3 15.07 0.19 16.45
CA GLU A 3 14.14 -0.90 16.74
C GLU A 3 13.62 -1.50 15.45
N ASP A 4 14.02 -2.74 15.22
CA ASP A 4 13.54 -3.60 14.16
C ASP A 4 12.04 -3.88 14.36
N SER A 5 11.17 -3.22 13.56
CA SER A 5 9.72 -3.36 13.62
C SER A 5 9.18 -4.55 12.80
N SER A 6 10.00 -5.51 12.45
CA SER A 6 9.62 -6.70 11.67
C SER A 6 9.11 -7.86 12.54
N LYS A 7 8.46 -7.61 13.68
CA LYS A 7 7.78 -8.66 14.44
C LYS A 7 6.31 -8.76 14.04
N GLY A 8 6.06 -9.35 12.89
CA GLY A 8 4.78 -9.96 12.59
C GLY A 8 4.55 -11.14 13.53
N MET A 9 3.61 -11.02 14.46
CA MET A 9 3.27 -12.12 15.36
C MET A 9 2.17 -12.95 14.71
N PHE A 10 2.57 -14.05 14.08
CA PHE A 10 1.64 -15.08 13.63
C PHE A 10 1.61 -16.18 14.67
N THR A 11 0.48 -16.34 15.33
CA THR A 11 0.18 -17.52 16.16
C THR A 11 -0.95 -18.28 15.50
N ALA A 12 -0.63 -19.18 14.57
CA ALA A 12 -1.53 -20.25 14.16
C ALA A 12 -1.10 -21.53 14.86
N ALA A 13 -2.00 -22.20 15.49
CA ALA A 13 -1.72 -23.49 16.12
C ALA A 13 -1.70 -24.58 15.04
N GLY A 14 -0.54 -25.11 14.75
CA GLY A 14 -0.38 -26.40 14.07
C GLY A 14 -0.07 -26.38 12.59
N GLU A 15 0.23 -25.23 11.97
CA GLU A 15 0.56 -25.12 10.54
C GLU A 15 1.91 -24.40 10.37
N ASP A 16 2.75 -24.91 9.48
CA ASP A 16 4.06 -24.30 9.21
C ASP A 16 3.85 -23.06 8.31
N ILE A 17 4.17 -21.89 8.83
CA ILE A 17 4.16 -20.63 8.08
C ILE A 17 5.59 -20.22 7.80
N TYR A 18 5.92 -20.04 6.54
CA TYR A 18 7.21 -19.53 6.10
C TYR A 18 7.03 -18.16 5.46
N ALA A 19 7.77 -17.17 5.93
CA ALA A 19 7.79 -15.86 5.33
C ALA A 19 9.21 -15.30 5.24
N ILE A 20 9.53 -14.69 4.11
CA ILE A 20 10.80 -14.02 3.87
C ILE A 20 10.54 -12.64 3.27
N ASN A 21 11.26 -11.65 3.75
CA ASN A 21 11.25 -10.30 3.19
C ASN A 21 12.69 -9.86 2.97
N VAL A 22 12.97 -9.33 1.78
CA VAL A 22 14.26 -8.75 1.43
C VAL A 22 14.03 -7.34 0.91
N ALA A 23 14.63 -6.36 1.55
CA ALA A 23 14.55 -4.96 1.15
C ALA A 23 15.94 -4.38 0.87
N TYR A 24 16.01 -3.55 -0.14
CA TYR A 24 17.17 -2.77 -0.50
C TYR A 24 16.78 -1.31 -0.70
N SER A 25 17.57 -0.40 -0.16
CA SER A 25 17.38 1.04 -0.35
C SER A 25 18.70 1.71 -0.75
N GLY A 26 18.62 2.57 -1.76
CA GLY A 26 19.68 3.50 -2.16
C GLY A 26 19.27 4.93 -1.84
N ASP A 27 20.03 5.91 -2.34
CA ASP A 27 19.79 7.32 -2.05
C ASP A 27 18.40 7.80 -2.57
N ASN A 28 18.01 7.35 -3.76
CA ASN A 28 16.81 7.83 -4.45
C ASN A 28 15.81 6.71 -4.78
N TYR A 29 16.05 5.49 -4.34
CA TYR A 29 15.16 4.36 -4.65
C TYR A 29 15.14 3.33 -3.54
N GLY A 30 14.03 2.62 -3.46
CA GLY A 30 13.86 1.46 -2.60
C GLY A 30 13.13 0.34 -3.34
N VAL A 31 13.47 -0.90 -3.02
CA VAL A 31 12.77 -2.09 -3.50
C VAL A 31 12.67 -3.08 -2.36
N ALA A 32 11.50 -3.69 -2.20
CA ALA A 32 11.29 -4.79 -1.27
C ALA A 32 10.59 -5.94 -1.99
N LEU A 33 11.03 -7.17 -1.69
CA LEU A 33 10.43 -8.41 -2.15
C LEU A 33 9.97 -9.20 -0.94
N ALA A 34 8.77 -9.72 -0.99
CA ALA A 34 8.19 -10.56 0.05
C ALA A 34 7.70 -11.88 -0.54
N TYR A 35 7.85 -12.94 0.22
CA TYR A 35 7.25 -14.24 -0.04
C TYR A 35 6.68 -14.77 1.26
N ALA A 36 5.49 -15.36 1.21
CA ALA A 36 4.91 -16.09 2.33
C ALA A 36 4.23 -17.35 1.82
N ASP A 37 4.43 -18.43 2.57
CA ASP A 37 3.76 -19.71 2.38
C ASP A 37 2.97 -19.98 3.67
N VAL A 38 1.67 -20.09 3.56
CA VAL A 38 0.73 -20.18 4.68
C VAL A 38 -0.23 -21.34 4.48
N ASP A 39 0.29 -22.56 4.48
CA ASP A 39 -0.47 -23.83 4.44
C ASP A 39 -1.53 -23.97 3.32
N VAL A 40 -2.34 -22.93 3.11
CA VAL A 40 -3.46 -22.92 2.15
C VAL A 40 -3.23 -21.95 0.97
N ALA A 41 -2.14 -21.22 0.95
CA ALA A 41 -1.82 -20.26 -0.11
C ALA A 41 -0.36 -19.83 -0.09
N THR A 42 0.18 -19.47 -1.24
CA THR A 42 1.45 -18.76 -1.36
C THR A 42 1.22 -17.31 -1.82
N TYR A 43 2.03 -16.40 -1.31
CA TYR A 43 1.97 -14.98 -1.63
C TYR A 43 3.32 -14.46 -2.07
N TRP A 44 3.32 -13.63 -3.09
CA TRP A 44 4.50 -12.90 -3.56
C TRP A 44 4.16 -11.42 -3.62
N GLY A 45 5.06 -10.61 -3.11
CA GLY A 45 4.90 -9.16 -3.14
C GLY A 45 6.17 -8.46 -3.60
N ILE A 46 6.00 -7.38 -4.35
CA ILE A 46 7.06 -6.44 -4.68
C ILE A 46 6.58 -5.02 -4.38
N ASN A 47 7.41 -4.25 -3.71
CA ASN A 47 7.22 -2.81 -3.53
C ASN A 47 8.45 -2.08 -4.05
N ALA A 48 8.25 -0.97 -4.71
CA ALA A 48 9.32 -0.12 -5.20
C ALA A 48 8.97 1.35 -5.01
N SER A 49 10.00 2.18 -4.78
CA SER A 49 9.88 3.63 -4.76
C SER A 49 11.07 4.27 -5.46
N TYR A 50 10.82 5.41 -6.08
CA TYR A 50 11.85 6.23 -6.70
C TYR A 50 11.59 7.71 -6.40
N SER A 51 12.58 8.36 -5.79
CA SER A 51 12.50 9.76 -5.30
C SER A 51 13.62 10.59 -5.91
N PRO A 52 13.52 10.98 -7.19
CA PRO A 52 14.55 11.78 -7.85
C PRO A 52 14.56 13.21 -7.32
N ASP A 53 15.75 13.82 -7.25
CA ASP A 53 15.91 15.19 -6.77
C ASP A 53 15.09 16.20 -7.60
N GLY A 54 14.24 16.97 -6.95
CA GLY A 54 13.43 18.01 -7.55
C GLY A 54 12.23 17.52 -8.36
N PHE A 55 11.88 16.24 -8.26
CA PHE A 55 10.72 15.63 -8.90
C PHE A 55 9.86 14.90 -7.86
N PRO A 56 8.59 14.60 -8.18
CA PRO A 56 7.75 13.77 -7.34
C PRO A 56 8.35 12.39 -7.08
N THR A 57 8.10 11.86 -5.89
CA THR A 57 8.34 10.46 -5.57
C THR A 57 7.28 9.60 -6.22
N ILE A 58 7.71 8.57 -6.92
CA ILE A 58 6.83 7.53 -7.47
C ILE A 58 7.00 6.29 -6.61
N SER A 59 5.90 5.69 -6.19
CA SER A 59 5.89 4.44 -5.45
C SER A 59 4.88 3.47 -6.04
N GLY A 60 5.10 2.19 -5.85
CA GLY A 60 4.15 1.17 -6.27
C GLY A 60 4.42 -0.17 -5.61
N GLY A 61 3.37 -0.97 -5.54
CA GLY A 61 3.41 -2.33 -5.04
C GLY A 61 2.53 -3.23 -5.89
N TYR A 62 2.90 -4.48 -5.93
CA TYR A 62 2.13 -5.55 -6.56
C TYR A 62 2.22 -6.78 -5.68
N GLU A 63 1.09 -7.43 -5.46
CA GLU A 63 1.00 -8.70 -4.75
C GLU A 63 0.25 -9.72 -5.61
N PHE A 64 0.72 -10.95 -5.56
CA PHE A 64 0.11 -12.12 -6.18
C PHE A 64 -0.09 -13.18 -5.12
N GLY A 65 -1.28 -13.77 -5.07
CA GLY A 65 -1.64 -14.87 -4.20
C GLY A 65 -2.09 -16.08 -5.02
N ASP A 66 -1.52 -17.24 -4.69
CA ASP A 66 -1.83 -18.53 -5.30
C ASP A 66 -2.38 -19.45 -4.20
N PRO A 67 -3.71 -19.51 -4.03
CA PRO A 67 -4.34 -20.39 -3.04
C PRO A 67 -4.35 -21.84 -3.54
N ASP A 68 -4.21 -22.81 -2.62
CA ASP A 68 -4.29 -24.24 -2.93
C ASP A 68 -5.63 -24.64 -3.55
N THR A 69 -6.67 -23.88 -3.27
CA THR A 69 -8.01 -24.08 -3.79
C THR A 69 -8.66 -22.74 -4.14
N GLY A 70 -9.20 -22.62 -5.32
CA GLY A 70 -9.81 -21.39 -5.83
C GLY A 70 -9.02 -20.79 -6.97
N ASN A 71 -9.21 -19.51 -7.20
CA ASN A 71 -8.54 -18.77 -8.25
C ASN A 71 -7.42 -17.90 -7.66
N ASP A 72 -6.42 -17.63 -8.46
CA ASP A 72 -5.34 -16.70 -8.11
C ASP A 72 -5.89 -15.31 -7.80
N THR A 73 -5.17 -14.60 -6.95
CA THR A 73 -5.51 -13.23 -6.57
C THR A 73 -4.36 -12.28 -6.89
N THR A 74 -4.71 -11.08 -7.30
CA THR A 74 -3.73 -10.01 -7.52
C THR A 74 -4.18 -8.71 -6.88
N GLN A 75 -3.21 -7.94 -6.41
CA GLN A 75 -3.45 -6.60 -5.88
C GLN A 75 -2.30 -5.68 -6.30
N PHE A 76 -2.62 -4.44 -6.67
CA PHE A 76 -1.58 -3.45 -6.90
C PHE A 76 -1.98 -2.08 -6.39
N ALA A 77 -0.98 -1.25 -6.13
CA ALA A 77 -1.14 0.16 -5.87
C ALA A 77 0.02 0.94 -6.48
N VAL A 78 -0.26 2.13 -6.97
CA VAL A 78 0.75 3.11 -7.41
C VAL A 78 0.42 4.47 -6.81
N GLY A 79 1.46 5.21 -6.44
CA GLY A 79 1.33 6.52 -5.83
C GLY A 79 2.36 7.51 -6.35
N LEU A 80 1.97 8.77 -6.32
CA LEU A 80 2.81 9.91 -6.63
C LEU A 80 2.73 10.89 -5.47
N SER A 81 3.86 11.26 -4.87
CA SER A 81 3.90 12.30 -3.85
C SER A 81 4.89 13.40 -4.20
N SER A 82 4.59 14.62 -3.79
CA SER A 82 5.44 15.78 -4.03
C SER A 82 5.21 16.86 -2.97
N ASP A 83 6.27 17.56 -2.62
CA ASP A 83 6.15 18.76 -1.81
C ASP A 83 5.32 19.82 -2.54
N LEU A 84 4.35 20.40 -1.84
CA LEU A 84 3.50 21.48 -2.32
C LEU A 84 3.34 22.53 -1.22
N GLY A 85 4.08 23.62 -1.36
CA GLY A 85 4.10 24.67 -0.34
C GLY A 85 4.59 24.15 1.02
N PRO A 86 3.83 24.30 2.11
CA PRO A 86 4.23 23.85 3.45
C PRO A 86 3.89 22.39 3.76
N GLY A 87 3.43 21.64 2.79
CA GLY A 87 3.01 20.25 2.96
C GLY A 87 3.35 19.38 1.77
N GLU A 88 2.80 18.17 1.78
CA GLU A 88 2.99 17.16 0.75
C GLU A 88 1.63 16.75 0.16
N ILE A 89 1.53 16.75 -1.15
CA ILE A 89 0.39 16.19 -1.88
C ILE A 89 0.70 14.74 -2.28
N THR A 90 -0.28 13.87 -2.12
CA THR A 90 -0.20 12.47 -2.57
C THR A 90 -1.41 12.15 -3.43
N ILE A 91 -1.17 11.48 -4.56
CA ILE A 91 -2.21 10.93 -5.43
C ILE A 91 -1.93 9.44 -5.54
N GLY A 92 -2.94 8.62 -5.32
CA GLY A 92 -2.85 7.17 -5.40
C GLY A 92 -3.92 6.57 -6.29
N MET A 93 -3.61 5.39 -6.83
CA MET A 93 -4.58 4.47 -7.41
C MET A 93 -4.15 3.03 -7.14
N GLY A 94 -5.12 2.15 -7.03
CA GLY A 94 -4.87 0.74 -6.85
C GLY A 94 -6.15 -0.07 -7.00
N THR A 95 -6.05 -1.36 -6.79
CA THR A 95 -7.21 -2.24 -6.75
C THR A 95 -7.97 -2.04 -5.43
N ASP A 96 -9.29 -2.11 -5.47
CA ASP A 96 -10.13 -2.16 -4.27
C ASP A 96 -10.15 -3.60 -3.72
N GLY A 97 -9.11 -3.92 -2.94
CA GLY A 97 -8.88 -5.28 -2.47
C GLY A 97 -8.11 -6.15 -3.48
N ALA A 98 -8.08 -7.45 -3.21
CA ALA A 98 -7.47 -8.42 -4.10
C ALA A 98 -8.44 -8.76 -5.24
N ILE A 99 -7.95 -8.69 -6.48
CA ILE A 99 -8.67 -9.14 -7.67
C ILE A 99 -8.53 -10.65 -7.75
N THR A 100 -9.63 -11.38 -7.79
CA THR A 100 -9.67 -12.82 -8.05
C THR A 100 -9.77 -13.08 -9.55
N ASP A 101 -8.98 -14.02 -10.07
CA ASP A 101 -9.03 -14.36 -11.50
C ASP A 101 -10.44 -14.72 -11.94
N GLY A 102 -10.92 -14.04 -13.00
CA GLY A 102 -12.27 -14.19 -13.54
C GLY A 102 -13.37 -13.35 -12.86
N GLU A 103 -13.04 -12.56 -11.84
CA GLU A 103 -13.93 -11.58 -11.24
C GLU A 103 -13.73 -10.17 -11.83
N GLU A 104 -14.65 -9.26 -11.54
CA GLU A 104 -14.56 -7.87 -11.96
C GLU A 104 -13.42 -7.15 -11.22
N GLU A 105 -12.60 -6.43 -11.97
CA GLU A 105 -11.54 -5.60 -11.41
C GLU A 105 -12.12 -4.26 -10.97
N LEU A 106 -12.05 -3.94 -9.69
CA LEU A 106 -12.45 -2.66 -9.14
C LEU A 106 -11.23 -1.83 -8.71
N TYR A 107 -11.29 -0.55 -8.97
CA TYR A 107 -10.19 0.38 -8.66
C TYR A 107 -10.60 1.41 -7.63
N ALA A 108 -9.63 1.78 -6.80
CA ALA A 108 -9.73 2.89 -5.87
C ALA A 108 -8.73 3.98 -6.24
N TYR A 109 -9.14 5.22 -6.07
CA TYR A 109 -8.34 6.42 -6.33
C TYR A 109 -8.37 7.29 -5.08
N ASP A 110 -7.24 7.86 -4.71
CA ASP A 110 -7.15 8.74 -3.58
C ASP A 110 -6.31 9.99 -3.86
N LEU A 111 -6.64 11.03 -3.12
CA LEU A 111 -5.91 12.30 -3.09
C LEU A 111 -5.83 12.77 -1.65
N SER A 112 -4.62 13.07 -1.18
CA SER A 112 -4.43 13.66 0.13
C SER A 112 -3.43 14.82 0.11
N TYR A 113 -3.51 15.67 1.14
CA TYR A 113 -2.55 16.73 1.36
C TYR A 113 -2.16 16.77 2.83
N THR A 114 -0.91 16.43 3.15
CA THR A 114 -0.41 16.43 4.52
C THR A 114 0.25 17.76 4.84
N TYR A 115 -0.36 18.53 5.72
CA TYR A 115 0.22 19.75 6.29
C TYR A 115 0.86 19.45 7.65
N LYS A 116 2.13 19.79 7.82
CA LYS A 116 2.86 19.65 9.08
C LYS A 116 2.86 20.97 9.82
N PHE A 117 2.15 21.06 10.96
CA PHE A 117 2.19 22.25 11.82
C PHE A 117 3.52 22.39 12.55
N ASN A 118 4.11 21.26 12.95
CA ASN A 118 5.40 21.12 13.60
C ASN A 118 5.83 19.64 13.56
N ASP A 119 6.95 19.30 14.18
CA ASP A 119 7.51 17.95 14.19
C ASP A 119 6.63 16.90 14.89
N GLY A 120 5.67 17.34 15.70
CA GLY A 120 4.77 16.47 16.47
C GLY A 120 3.31 16.48 16.03
N MET A 121 2.93 17.31 15.04
CA MET A 121 1.52 17.44 14.66
C MET A 121 1.33 17.66 13.15
N SER A 122 0.44 16.88 12.55
CA SER A 122 0.04 17.00 11.15
C SER A 122 -1.47 16.99 10.99
N PHE A 123 -1.93 17.53 9.86
CA PHE A 123 -3.33 17.51 9.41
C PHE A 123 -3.36 17.06 7.95
N THR A 124 -4.12 16.02 7.65
CA THR A 124 -4.20 15.42 6.32
C THR A 124 -5.66 15.31 5.86
N PRO A 125 -6.20 16.34 5.18
CA PRO A 125 -7.43 16.16 4.42
C PRO A 125 -7.22 15.20 3.26
N PHE A 126 -8.24 14.39 2.97
CA PHE A 126 -8.21 13.45 1.85
C PHE A 126 -9.58 13.31 1.18
N ALA A 127 -9.55 12.85 -0.06
CA ALA A 127 -10.72 12.44 -0.83
C ALA A 127 -10.41 11.11 -1.53
N PHE A 128 -11.44 10.29 -1.74
CA PHE A 128 -11.30 9.03 -2.46
C PHE A 128 -12.51 8.72 -3.32
N ILE A 129 -12.31 7.86 -4.31
CA ILE A 129 -13.33 7.25 -5.16
C ILE A 129 -13.02 5.76 -5.21
N VAL A 130 -14.04 4.93 -5.04
CA VAL A 130 -13.97 3.48 -5.22
C VAL A 130 -15.02 3.09 -6.25
N GLU A 131 -14.62 2.40 -7.30
CA GLU A 131 -15.53 1.94 -8.35
C GLU A 131 -16.58 0.98 -7.80
N GLY A 132 -17.81 1.12 -8.30
CA GLY A 132 -18.92 0.25 -7.91
C GLY A 132 -18.91 -1.05 -8.71
N ALA A 133 -19.11 -2.19 -8.03
CA ALA A 133 -19.20 -3.50 -8.67
C ALA A 133 -20.43 -3.62 -9.57
N ASP A 134 -20.35 -4.48 -10.61
CA ASP A 134 -21.45 -4.82 -11.54
C ASP A 134 -22.09 -3.61 -12.22
N GLY A 135 -21.31 -2.54 -12.46
CA GLY A 135 -21.83 -1.28 -13.03
C GLY A 135 -22.70 -0.48 -12.04
N GLY A 136 -22.54 -0.74 -10.74
CA GLY A 136 -23.14 0.05 -9.67
C GLY A 136 -22.55 1.46 -9.56
N ASP A 137 -23.11 2.25 -8.65
CA ASP A 137 -22.63 3.61 -8.41
C ASP A 137 -21.29 3.59 -7.66
N ASP A 138 -20.37 4.45 -8.07
CA ASP A 138 -19.10 4.65 -7.37
C ASP A 138 -19.32 5.20 -5.96
N THR A 139 -18.48 4.74 -5.03
CA THR A 139 -18.43 5.28 -3.69
C THR A 139 -17.41 6.41 -3.63
N THR A 140 -17.85 7.60 -3.21
CA THR A 140 -16.96 8.75 -3.01
C THR A 140 -16.95 9.19 -1.56
N GLY A 141 -15.81 9.63 -1.07
CA GLY A 141 -15.70 10.16 0.29
C GLY A 141 -14.67 11.25 0.43
N ILE A 142 -14.87 12.04 1.47
CA ILE A 142 -13.90 13.04 1.93
C ILE A 142 -13.70 12.86 3.44
N GLY A 143 -12.50 13.12 3.91
CA GLY A 143 -12.18 13.03 5.33
C GLY A 143 -10.97 13.85 5.70
N ALA A 144 -10.59 13.77 6.96
CA ALA A 144 -9.36 14.36 7.45
C ALA A 144 -8.81 13.54 8.62
N GLU A 145 -7.49 13.47 8.71
CA GLU A 145 -6.75 12.87 9.80
C GLU A 145 -5.95 13.95 10.54
N ILE A 146 -5.84 13.81 11.87
CA ILE A 146 -4.92 14.60 12.68
C ILE A 146 -3.92 13.64 13.31
N GLY A 147 -2.65 13.77 12.91
CA GLY A 147 -1.57 12.97 13.45
C GLY A 147 -0.86 13.68 14.61
N PHE A 148 -0.53 12.93 15.66
CA PHE A 148 0.29 13.38 16.77
C PHE A 148 1.46 12.42 16.99
N LYS A 149 2.66 12.97 17.16
CA LYS A 149 3.88 12.22 17.51
C LYS A 149 4.35 12.70 18.89
N PHE A 150 4.45 11.76 19.83
CA PHE A 150 4.90 11.98 21.20
C PHE A 150 6.33 11.53 21.41
#